data_9494941d7875b3c8023827507186a927
#
_entry.id   9494941d7875b3c8023827507186a927
#
_cell.length_a   1.000
_cell.length_b   1.000
_cell.length_c   1.000
_cell.angle_alpha   90.00
_cell.angle_beta   90.00
_cell.angle_gamma   90.00
#
_symmetry.space_group_name_H-M   'P 1'
#
loop_
_entity.id
_entity.type
_entity.pdbx_description
1 polymer ?
#
loop_
_entity_poly.entity_id
_entity_poly.type
_entity_poly.pdbx_seq_one_letter_code
_entity_poly.pdbx_strand_id
1 'polypeptide(L)'
;MSTLNVNVIGERTSGSGVTVDGALIKDSKIAATAGGGLVLLSSNTVSGSSSTSVDNIFTSTYTNYKVIMNIRGSHTGVQYITMKLRTGGADNSTSVYTSGVRTFRLNSDNEFEQRVDTGTDWKLNGWTGSQANNTVSDDLTIYGPAVARRTQISGTFITDEVTDQQTGYLGGTYEADTTFDGLSIIALGGTWSGQINIYGLGE
;
A
#
# COMPACT_ATOMS: atom_id res chain seq x y z
N MET A 1 -27.13 33.77 15.93
CA MET A 1 -25.82 33.10 15.81
C MET A 1 -24.76 34.08 16.30
N SER A 2 -23.90 33.64 17.20
CA SER A 2 -22.75 34.47 17.63
C SER A 2 -21.57 34.16 16.73
N THR A 3 -20.94 35.19 16.16
CA THR A 3 -19.75 35.04 15.32
C THR A 3 -18.55 35.56 16.10
N LEU A 4 -17.49 34.75 16.22
CA LEU A 4 -16.22 35.13 16.79
C LEU A 4 -15.26 35.47 15.63
N ASN A 5 -14.90 36.75 15.51
CA ASN A 5 -13.89 37.20 14.55
C ASN A 5 -12.57 37.44 15.28
N VAL A 6 -11.59 36.57 15.02
CA VAL A 6 -10.23 36.69 15.57
C VAL A 6 -9.20 36.56 14.46
N ASN A 7 -8.12 37.35 14.55
CA ASN A 7 -7.02 37.28 13.60
C ASN A 7 -6.04 36.15 13.91
N VAL A 8 -5.98 35.74 15.19
CA VAL A 8 -5.09 34.63 15.65
C VAL A 8 -5.78 33.86 16.75
N ILE A 9 -5.75 32.54 16.63
CA ILE A 9 -6.10 31.62 17.72
C ILE A 9 -4.79 30.95 18.15
N GLY A 10 -4.33 31.22 19.37
CA GLY A 10 -3.10 30.65 19.92
C GLY A 10 -3.38 29.53 20.92
N GLU A 11 -2.45 28.62 21.04
CA GLU A 11 -2.47 27.59 22.08
C GLU A 11 -2.26 28.22 23.47
N ARG A 12 -3.07 27.80 24.43
CA ARG A 12 -2.88 28.17 25.84
C ARG A 12 -1.69 27.43 26.47
N THR A 13 -1.48 26.18 26.03
CA THR A 13 -0.36 25.34 26.47
C THR A 13 0.38 24.87 25.23
N SER A 14 1.67 25.19 25.13
CA SER A 14 2.49 24.82 23.99
C SER A 14 2.48 23.31 23.73
N GLY A 15 2.26 22.93 22.49
CA GLY A 15 2.24 21.54 22.04
C GLY A 15 0.91 20.80 22.20
N SER A 16 -0.14 21.46 22.75
CA SER A 16 -1.46 20.81 22.95
C SER A 16 -2.41 20.98 21.75
N GLY A 17 -2.16 21.96 20.89
CA GLY A 17 -3.05 22.29 19.76
C GLY A 17 -4.31 23.04 20.16
N VAL A 18 -5.08 23.44 19.18
CA VAL A 18 -6.38 24.14 19.35
C VAL A 18 -7.49 23.23 18.81
N THR A 19 -8.53 23.04 19.60
CA THR A 19 -9.73 22.31 19.16
C THR A 19 -10.78 23.30 18.69
N VAL A 20 -11.23 23.16 17.45
CA VAL A 20 -12.31 23.94 16.87
C VAL A 20 -13.39 22.97 16.41
N ASP A 21 -14.59 23.09 16.99
CA ASP A 21 -15.75 22.24 16.70
C ASP A 21 -15.44 20.73 16.70
N GLY A 22 -14.65 20.29 17.67
CA GLY A 22 -14.21 18.90 17.81
C GLY A 22 -12.95 18.54 17.02
N ALA A 23 -12.49 19.38 16.10
CA ALA A 23 -11.26 19.15 15.34
C ALA A 23 -10.04 19.71 16.09
N LEU A 24 -9.08 18.88 16.42
CA LEU A 24 -7.79 19.32 16.97
C LEU A 24 -6.87 19.77 15.83
N ILE A 25 -6.45 21.05 15.88
CA ILE A 25 -5.46 21.63 14.98
C ILE A 25 -4.15 21.74 15.74
N LYS A 26 -3.13 21.03 15.31
CA LYS A 26 -1.79 21.02 15.89
C LYS A 26 -0.73 21.04 14.80
N ASP A 27 0.34 21.84 15.00
CA ASP A 27 1.45 21.94 14.06
C ASP A 27 1.01 22.23 12.61
N SER A 28 0.02 23.14 12.46
CA SER A 28 -0.61 23.50 11.17
C SER A 28 -1.35 22.36 10.48
N LYS A 29 -1.69 21.30 11.21
CA LYS A 29 -2.42 20.14 10.70
C LYS A 29 -3.67 19.86 11.54
N ILE A 30 -4.73 19.41 10.88
CA ILE A 30 -5.88 18.84 11.58
C ILE A 30 -5.48 17.44 12.07
N ALA A 31 -5.67 17.17 13.37
CA ALA A 31 -5.36 15.84 13.90
C ALA A 31 -6.19 14.76 13.18
N ALA A 32 -5.56 13.64 12.90
CA ALA A 32 -6.15 12.54 12.16
C ALA A 32 -7.43 11.93 12.76
N THR A 33 -7.71 12.22 14.04
CA THR A 33 -8.92 11.76 14.75
C THR A 33 -10.16 12.58 14.43
N ALA A 34 -10.04 13.70 13.69
CA ALA A 34 -11.12 14.66 13.49
C ALA A 34 -11.91 14.49 12.18
N GLY A 35 -11.57 13.53 11.34
CA GLY A 35 -12.29 13.31 10.07
C GLY A 35 -11.89 12.01 9.40
N GLY A 36 -12.86 11.28 8.92
CA GLY A 36 -12.64 10.11 8.07
C GLY A 36 -11.75 10.49 6.89
N GLY A 37 -10.67 9.75 6.69
CA GLY A 37 -9.72 10.03 5.61
C GLY A 37 -8.51 9.10 5.65
N LEU A 38 -7.51 9.43 4.86
CA LEU A 38 -6.23 8.72 4.83
C LEU A 38 -5.32 9.26 5.94
N VAL A 39 -4.98 8.40 6.88
CA VAL A 39 -4.00 8.70 7.94
C VAL A 39 -2.68 8.03 7.60
N LEU A 40 -1.63 8.81 7.34
CA LEU A 40 -0.30 8.26 7.06
C LEU A 40 0.24 7.54 8.30
N LEU A 41 0.47 6.25 8.17
CA LEU A 41 1.01 5.39 9.23
C LEU A 41 2.48 5.09 9.05
N SER A 42 2.92 4.92 7.80
CA SER A 42 4.32 4.63 7.48
C SER A 42 4.70 5.24 6.14
N SER A 43 5.93 5.75 6.07
CA SER A 43 6.53 6.30 4.85
C SER A 43 7.95 5.77 4.74
N ASN A 44 8.19 4.88 3.78
CA ASN A 44 9.44 4.16 3.63
C ASN A 44 10.12 4.55 2.31
N THR A 45 11.30 5.13 2.40
CA THR A 45 12.20 5.29 1.27
C THR A 45 13.05 4.04 1.13
N VAL A 46 12.95 3.38 0.00
CA VAL A 46 13.71 2.16 -0.32
C VAL A 46 14.86 2.51 -1.24
N SER A 47 16.03 1.93 -1.03
CA SER A 47 17.22 2.14 -1.86
C SER A 47 17.94 0.83 -2.12
N GLY A 48 17.85 0.33 -3.36
CA GLY A 48 18.54 -0.87 -3.82
C GLY A 48 18.23 -2.14 -3.01
N SER A 49 16.99 -2.30 -2.56
CA SER A 49 16.56 -3.45 -1.76
C SER A 49 15.77 -4.45 -2.59
N SER A 50 15.90 -5.73 -2.30
CA SER A 50 15.04 -6.79 -2.87
C SER A 50 13.74 -6.99 -2.10
N SER A 51 13.63 -6.47 -0.89
CA SER A 51 12.41 -6.52 -0.08
C SER A 51 12.36 -5.36 0.91
N THR A 52 11.14 -4.99 1.28
CA THR A 52 10.87 -4.02 2.36
C THR A 52 9.74 -4.54 3.20
N SER A 53 9.99 -4.66 4.50
CA SER A 53 9.01 -5.13 5.49
C SER A 53 8.60 -3.99 6.41
N VAL A 54 7.31 -3.92 6.73
CA VAL A 54 6.75 -2.97 7.69
C VAL A 54 5.91 -3.76 8.68
N ASP A 55 6.33 -3.76 9.94
CA ASP A 55 5.67 -4.46 11.04
C ASP A 55 4.85 -3.49 11.89
N ASN A 56 3.91 -4.02 12.66
CA ASN A 56 3.05 -3.28 13.59
C ASN A 56 2.26 -2.13 12.97
N ILE A 57 1.93 -2.26 11.67
CA ILE A 57 1.18 -1.27 10.91
C ILE A 57 -0.32 -1.55 10.95
N PHE A 58 -0.71 -2.83 10.97
CA PHE A 58 -2.10 -3.25 11.05
C PHE A 58 -2.52 -3.38 12.50
N THR A 59 -3.41 -2.51 12.93
CA THR A 59 -3.91 -2.43 14.32
C THR A 59 -5.43 -2.44 14.34
N SER A 60 -6.02 -2.56 15.51
CA SER A 60 -7.48 -2.46 15.67
C SER A 60 -8.04 -1.05 15.44
N THR A 61 -7.18 -0.04 15.23
CA THR A 61 -7.60 1.35 14.99
C THR A 61 -8.25 1.53 13.62
N TYR A 62 -7.80 0.76 12.62
CA TYR A 62 -8.30 0.83 11.26
C TYR A 62 -8.72 -0.55 10.77
N THR A 63 -9.86 -0.61 10.10
CA THR A 63 -10.33 -1.86 9.49
C THR A 63 -9.63 -2.12 8.15
N ASN A 64 -9.35 -1.06 7.40
CA ASN A 64 -8.78 -1.15 6.06
C ASN A 64 -7.56 -0.24 5.92
N TYR A 65 -6.70 -0.58 4.97
CA TYR A 65 -5.44 0.12 4.76
C TYR A 65 -5.21 0.38 3.28
N LYS A 66 -4.57 1.50 2.98
CA LYS A 66 -4.15 1.87 1.63
C LYS A 66 -2.64 1.85 1.54
N VAL A 67 -2.11 1.25 0.47
CA VAL A 67 -0.68 1.24 0.13
C VAL A 67 -0.51 1.94 -1.19
N ILE A 68 0.27 3.02 -1.19
CA ILE A 68 0.64 3.76 -2.40
C ILE A 68 2.15 3.60 -2.58
N MET A 69 2.56 3.05 -3.70
CA MET A 69 3.97 2.91 -4.02
C MET A 69 4.29 3.55 -5.37
N ASN A 70 5.48 4.16 -5.42
CA ASN A 70 6.15 4.55 -6.64
C ASN A 70 7.59 4.09 -6.53
N ILE A 71 7.93 3.09 -7.31
CA ILE A 71 9.20 2.39 -7.23
C ILE A 71 9.82 2.23 -8.60
N ARG A 72 11.14 2.15 -8.63
CA ARG A 72 11.94 1.94 -9.81
C ARG A 72 12.79 0.69 -9.63
N GLY A 73 12.63 -0.26 -10.52
CA GLY A 73 13.35 -1.54 -10.48
C GLY A 73 14.71 -1.50 -11.16
N SER A 74 15.62 -2.35 -10.71
CA SER A 74 16.86 -2.71 -11.38
C SER A 74 16.93 -4.24 -11.40
N HIS A 75 16.51 -4.83 -12.50
CA HIS A 75 16.47 -6.29 -12.66
C HIS A 75 16.76 -6.70 -14.12
N THR A 76 17.15 -7.95 -14.28
CA THR A 76 17.32 -8.59 -15.58
C THR A 76 16.26 -9.67 -15.75
N GLY A 77 15.46 -9.57 -16.80
CA GLY A 77 14.35 -10.51 -17.05
C GLY A 77 13.01 -10.01 -16.52
N VAL A 78 11.98 -10.78 -16.83
CA VAL A 78 10.61 -10.50 -16.39
C VAL A 78 10.48 -10.79 -14.92
N GLN A 79 10.04 -9.80 -14.15
CA GLN A 79 9.89 -9.90 -12.69
C GLN A 79 8.53 -9.41 -12.25
N TYR A 80 8.12 -9.85 -11.06
CA TYR A 80 6.91 -9.41 -10.39
C TYR A 80 7.27 -8.74 -9.09
N ILE A 81 6.42 -7.83 -8.68
CA ILE A 81 6.37 -7.36 -7.30
C ILE A 81 5.28 -8.16 -6.61
N THR A 82 5.62 -8.72 -5.47
CA THR A 82 4.69 -9.50 -4.67
C THR A 82 4.55 -8.93 -3.28
N MET A 83 3.46 -9.27 -2.61
CA MET A 83 3.20 -8.89 -1.23
C MET A 83 2.93 -10.13 -0.38
N LYS A 84 3.52 -10.14 0.81
CA LYS A 84 3.20 -11.08 1.88
C LYS A 84 2.63 -10.35 3.07
N LEU A 85 1.68 -10.94 3.74
CA LEU A 85 1.21 -10.52 5.05
C LEU A 85 2.18 -11.02 6.13
N ARG A 86 2.31 -10.28 7.23
CA ARG A 86 3.27 -10.56 8.31
C ARG A 86 2.58 -10.69 9.65
N THR A 87 3.18 -11.49 10.53
CA THR A 87 2.79 -11.62 11.93
C THR A 87 4.04 -11.77 12.78
N GLY A 88 4.19 -10.93 13.81
CA GLY A 88 5.30 -10.99 14.75
C GLY A 88 6.68 -10.86 14.10
N GLY A 89 6.81 -10.04 13.06
CA GLY A 89 8.06 -9.80 12.36
C GLY A 89 8.43 -10.87 11.31
N ALA A 90 7.56 -11.85 11.03
CA ALA A 90 7.81 -12.91 10.06
C ALA A 90 6.80 -12.88 8.91
N ASP A 91 7.28 -13.16 7.69
CA ASP A 91 6.43 -13.32 6.52
C ASP A 91 5.58 -14.57 6.62
N ASN A 92 4.27 -14.43 6.38
CA ASN A 92 3.40 -15.57 6.22
C ASN A 92 3.57 -16.13 4.79
N SER A 93 4.04 -17.36 4.71
CA SER A 93 4.28 -18.08 3.45
C SER A 93 3.38 -19.32 3.31
N THR A 94 2.25 -19.35 4.00
CA THR A 94 1.26 -20.43 3.84
C THR A 94 0.63 -20.35 2.44
N SER A 95 0.47 -21.48 1.78
CA SER A 95 -0.08 -21.56 0.41
C SER A 95 -1.59 -21.41 0.38
N VAL A 96 -2.08 -20.23 0.77
CA VAL A 96 -3.51 -19.86 0.82
C VAL A 96 -3.76 -18.46 0.20
N TYR A 97 -2.78 -17.92 -0.51
CA TYR A 97 -2.97 -16.68 -1.26
C TYR A 97 -3.54 -16.99 -2.63
N THR A 98 -4.65 -16.35 -2.96
CA THR A 98 -5.20 -16.35 -4.32
C THR A 98 -5.12 -14.92 -4.87
N SER A 99 -4.77 -14.76 -6.12
CA SER A 99 -4.77 -13.46 -6.78
C SER A 99 -5.02 -13.57 -8.29
N GLY A 100 -5.63 -12.54 -8.84
CA GLY A 100 -5.77 -12.34 -10.26
C GLY A 100 -5.29 -10.94 -10.64
N VAL A 101 -4.52 -10.85 -11.71
CA VAL A 101 -4.02 -9.60 -12.27
C VAL A 101 -4.46 -9.54 -13.73
N ARG A 102 -5.11 -8.45 -14.13
CA ARG A 102 -5.41 -8.17 -15.53
C ARG A 102 -4.63 -6.94 -15.97
N THR A 103 -3.91 -7.08 -17.06
CA THR A 103 -2.98 -6.08 -17.60
C THR A 103 -3.37 -5.70 -19.01
N PHE A 104 -3.36 -4.41 -19.29
CA PHE A 104 -3.56 -3.81 -20.61
C PHE A 104 -2.28 -3.13 -21.05
N ARG A 105 -1.85 -3.36 -22.28
CA ARG A 105 -0.77 -2.58 -22.89
C ARG A 105 -1.30 -1.26 -23.42
N LEU A 106 -0.59 -0.16 -23.13
CA LEU A 106 -0.99 1.17 -23.57
C LEU A 106 -0.60 1.45 -25.02
N ASN A 107 0.29 0.64 -25.59
CA ASN A 107 0.82 0.79 -26.96
C ASN A 107 0.33 -0.29 -27.92
N SER A 108 -0.58 -1.17 -27.51
CA SER A 108 -1.18 -2.21 -28.35
C SER A 108 -2.50 -2.70 -27.74
N ASP A 109 -3.31 -3.39 -28.53
CA ASP A 109 -4.60 -3.98 -28.09
C ASP A 109 -4.41 -5.29 -27.30
N ASN A 110 -3.21 -5.61 -26.83
CA ASN A 110 -2.94 -6.84 -26.10
C ASN A 110 -3.34 -6.72 -24.63
N GLU A 111 -4.02 -7.74 -24.15
CA GLU A 111 -4.38 -7.93 -22.75
C GLU A 111 -3.74 -9.21 -22.22
N PHE A 112 -3.39 -9.21 -20.94
CA PHE A 112 -2.87 -10.37 -20.25
C PHE A 112 -3.64 -10.62 -18.97
N GLU A 113 -3.92 -11.88 -18.70
CA GLU A 113 -4.41 -12.33 -17.40
C GLU A 113 -3.36 -13.19 -16.73
N GLN A 114 -3.18 -12.97 -15.44
CA GLN A 114 -2.41 -13.83 -14.59
C GLN A 114 -3.23 -14.21 -13.37
N ARG A 115 -3.28 -15.49 -13.08
CA ARG A 115 -3.99 -16.05 -11.96
C ARG A 115 -3.06 -16.88 -11.08
N VAL A 116 -3.22 -16.75 -9.78
CA VAL A 116 -2.60 -17.61 -8.78
C VAL A 116 -3.72 -18.22 -7.96
N ASP A 117 -3.91 -19.52 -8.05
CA ASP A 117 -4.98 -20.22 -7.33
C ASP A 117 -4.57 -20.60 -5.91
N THR A 118 -3.31 -20.92 -5.71
CA THR A 118 -2.71 -21.22 -4.40
C THR A 118 -1.25 -20.76 -4.43
N GLY A 119 -0.94 -19.70 -3.74
CA GLY A 119 0.40 -19.12 -3.67
C GLY A 119 0.82 -18.82 -2.25
N THR A 120 2.07 -18.45 -2.09
CA THR A 120 2.66 -18.00 -0.83
C THR A 120 2.73 -16.48 -0.71
N ASP A 121 2.21 -15.77 -1.71
CA ASP A 121 2.17 -14.31 -1.81
C ASP A 121 1.10 -13.86 -2.82
N TRP A 122 0.73 -12.58 -2.78
CA TRP A 122 -0.06 -11.94 -3.83
C TRP A 122 0.86 -11.33 -4.89
N LYS A 123 0.55 -11.52 -6.15
CA LYS A 123 1.15 -10.76 -7.24
C LYS A 123 0.44 -9.41 -7.37
N LEU A 124 1.21 -8.33 -7.36
CA LEU A 124 0.67 -6.97 -7.34
C LEU A 124 0.54 -6.35 -8.72
N ASN A 125 1.39 -6.76 -9.64
CA ASN A 125 1.40 -6.20 -10.99
C ASN A 125 1.62 -7.28 -12.03
N GLY A 126 1.36 -6.94 -13.28
CA GLY A 126 1.76 -7.70 -14.43
C GLY A 126 3.29 -7.71 -14.61
N TRP A 127 3.71 -8.10 -15.75
CA TRP A 127 5.11 -8.20 -16.10
C TRP A 127 5.81 -6.84 -15.98
N THR A 128 6.88 -6.79 -15.21
CA THR A 128 7.87 -5.74 -15.34
C THR A 128 9.01 -6.32 -16.18
N GLY A 129 9.31 -5.70 -17.30
CA GLY A 129 10.29 -6.23 -18.23
C GLY A 129 11.74 -6.11 -17.76
N SER A 130 12.66 -6.60 -18.57
CA SER A 130 14.08 -6.78 -18.25
C SER A 130 14.94 -5.52 -18.27
N GLN A 131 14.37 -4.34 -18.13
CA GLN A 131 15.11 -3.09 -18.29
C GLN A 131 15.46 -2.47 -16.94
N ALA A 132 16.67 -1.99 -16.78
CA ALA A 132 17.03 -1.07 -15.71
C ALA A 132 16.20 0.21 -15.91
N ASN A 133 15.53 0.67 -14.84
CA ASN A 133 14.76 1.92 -14.79
C ASN A 133 13.25 1.82 -15.04
N ASN A 134 12.66 0.65 -15.04
CA ASN A 134 11.21 0.54 -15.09
C ASN A 134 10.56 1.11 -13.82
N THR A 135 9.64 2.02 -14.01
CA THR A 135 8.87 2.59 -12.90
C THR A 135 7.55 1.84 -12.76
N VAL A 136 7.20 1.53 -11.52
CA VAL A 136 5.92 0.93 -11.16
C VAL A 136 5.25 1.82 -10.13
N SER A 137 3.99 2.15 -10.36
CA SER A 137 3.14 2.85 -9.41
C SER A 137 1.92 1.99 -9.13
N ASP A 138 1.72 1.65 -7.85
CA ASP A 138 0.57 0.88 -7.39
C ASP A 138 -0.25 1.69 -6.40
N ASP A 139 -1.57 1.55 -6.50
CA ASP A 139 -2.56 2.03 -5.56
C ASP A 139 -3.39 0.84 -5.09
N LEU A 140 -3.14 0.37 -3.86
CA LEU A 140 -3.68 -0.86 -3.31
C LEU A 140 -4.53 -0.58 -2.08
N THR A 141 -5.60 -1.35 -1.90
CA THR A 141 -6.39 -1.39 -0.66
C THR A 141 -6.37 -2.79 -0.08
N ILE A 142 -6.06 -2.90 1.20
CA ILE A 142 -6.04 -4.15 1.98
C ILE A 142 -7.21 -4.08 2.98
N TYR A 143 -8.08 -5.09 2.95
CA TYR A 143 -9.31 -5.15 3.72
C TYR A 143 -9.19 -6.14 4.86
N GLY A 144 -9.37 -5.66 6.08
CA GLY A 144 -9.48 -6.45 7.30
C GLY A 144 -8.25 -7.22 7.75
N PRO A 145 -7.00 -6.77 7.54
CA PRO A 145 -5.81 -7.57 7.88
C PRO A 145 -5.65 -7.81 9.39
N ALA A 146 -6.09 -6.87 10.23
CA ALA A 146 -6.01 -6.99 11.68
C ALA A 146 -7.19 -7.75 12.31
N VAL A 147 -8.11 -8.25 11.50
CA VAL A 147 -9.30 -8.97 11.97
C VAL A 147 -9.16 -10.46 11.65
N ALA A 148 -9.58 -11.35 12.57
CA ALA A 148 -9.57 -12.79 12.35
C ALA A 148 -10.65 -13.20 11.34
N ARG A 149 -10.39 -12.93 10.07
CA ARG A 149 -11.19 -13.28 8.89
C ARG A 149 -10.29 -13.31 7.67
N ARG A 150 -10.82 -13.75 6.53
CA ARG A 150 -10.10 -13.67 5.25
C ARG A 150 -9.72 -12.23 4.93
N THR A 151 -8.43 -11.99 4.71
CA THR A 151 -7.91 -10.70 4.25
C THR A 151 -8.02 -10.62 2.73
N GLN A 152 -8.47 -9.47 2.22
CA GLN A 152 -8.58 -9.24 0.78
C GLN A 152 -7.68 -8.08 0.36
N ILE A 153 -7.30 -8.09 -0.91
CA ILE A 153 -6.58 -7.00 -1.55
C ILE A 153 -7.25 -6.65 -2.87
N SER A 154 -7.28 -5.37 -3.20
CA SER A 154 -7.61 -4.89 -4.55
C SER A 154 -6.78 -3.67 -4.88
N GLY A 155 -6.61 -3.39 -6.17
CA GLY A 155 -5.88 -2.20 -6.57
C GLY A 155 -5.70 -2.05 -8.07
N THR A 156 -5.02 -0.97 -8.43
CA THR A 156 -4.62 -0.64 -9.78
C THR A 156 -3.14 -0.37 -9.83
N PHE A 157 -2.56 -0.58 -10.98
CA PHE A 157 -1.14 -0.30 -11.21
C PHE A 157 -0.91 0.32 -12.60
N ILE A 158 0.21 1.00 -12.71
CA ILE A 158 0.79 1.42 -13.98
C ILE A 158 2.28 1.10 -13.97
N THR A 159 2.78 0.54 -15.07
CA THR A 159 4.20 0.28 -15.27
C THR A 159 4.67 1.04 -16.50
N ASP A 160 5.80 1.72 -16.36
CA ASP A 160 6.48 2.39 -17.46
C ASP A 160 7.72 1.59 -17.84
N GLU A 161 7.56 0.72 -18.81
CA GLU A 161 8.63 -0.03 -19.45
C GLU A 161 9.01 0.65 -20.75
N VAL A 162 10.31 0.75 -21.05
CA VAL A 162 10.81 1.50 -22.22
C VAL A 162 10.14 1.08 -23.53
N THR A 163 9.70 -0.16 -23.63
CA THR A 163 9.07 -0.72 -24.84
C THR A 163 7.62 -1.15 -24.64
N ASP A 164 7.13 -1.17 -23.40
CA ASP A 164 5.84 -1.79 -23.08
C ASP A 164 5.19 -1.15 -21.86
N GLN A 165 4.54 -0.02 -22.06
CA GLN A 165 3.79 0.64 -21.01
C GLN A 165 2.50 -0.13 -20.74
N GLN A 166 2.23 -0.40 -19.47
CA GLN A 166 1.10 -1.22 -19.05
C GLN A 166 0.33 -0.57 -17.90
N THR A 167 -0.94 -0.83 -17.86
CA THR A 167 -1.82 -0.54 -16.72
C THR A 167 -2.72 -1.71 -16.44
N GLY A 168 -3.26 -1.80 -15.25
CA GLY A 168 -4.14 -2.89 -14.92
C GLY A 168 -4.74 -2.80 -13.53
N TYR A 169 -5.42 -3.87 -13.17
CA TYR A 169 -6.01 -4.03 -11.84
C TYR A 169 -5.74 -5.43 -11.31
N LEU A 170 -5.77 -5.52 -10.01
CA LEU A 170 -5.60 -6.77 -9.28
C LEU A 170 -6.66 -6.95 -8.20
N GLY A 171 -6.88 -8.19 -7.87
CA GLY A 171 -7.66 -8.59 -6.71
C GLY A 171 -7.11 -9.90 -6.15
N GLY A 172 -7.24 -10.10 -4.84
CA GLY A 172 -6.77 -11.31 -4.19
C GLY A 172 -7.39 -11.52 -2.82
N THR A 173 -7.26 -12.75 -2.33
CA THR A 173 -7.73 -13.16 -1.01
C THR A 173 -6.66 -14.00 -0.33
N TYR A 174 -6.47 -13.79 0.95
CA TYR A 174 -5.83 -14.74 1.86
C TYR A 174 -6.93 -15.61 2.44
N GLU A 175 -6.92 -16.93 2.11
CA GLU A 175 -8.07 -17.81 2.31
C GLU A 175 -8.14 -18.48 3.70
N ALA A 176 -7.53 -17.91 4.72
CA ALA A 176 -7.66 -18.36 6.10
C ALA A 176 -8.03 -17.20 7.03
N ASP A 177 -8.72 -17.53 8.12
CA ASP A 177 -9.12 -16.57 9.14
C ASP A 177 -7.93 -16.32 10.08
N THR A 178 -7.08 -15.37 9.71
CA THR A 178 -5.84 -15.03 10.42
C THR A 178 -5.73 -13.51 10.58
N THR A 179 -5.14 -13.08 11.70
CA THR A 179 -4.78 -11.68 11.93
C THR A 179 -3.33 -11.44 11.55
N PHE A 180 -3.08 -10.27 10.99
CA PHE A 180 -1.76 -9.81 10.59
C PHE A 180 -1.46 -8.46 11.24
N ASP A 181 -0.18 -8.18 11.46
CA ASP A 181 0.30 -6.91 12.01
C ASP A 181 1.15 -6.11 11.02
N GLY A 182 1.51 -6.69 9.87
CA GLY A 182 2.36 -6.04 8.89
C GLY A 182 2.32 -6.65 7.49
N LEU A 183 3.16 -6.13 6.62
CA LEU A 183 3.34 -6.59 5.26
C LEU A 183 4.80 -6.53 4.80
N SER A 184 5.16 -7.35 3.83
CA SER A 184 6.39 -7.24 3.05
C SER A 184 6.06 -7.02 1.57
N ILE A 185 6.79 -6.13 0.92
CA ILE A 185 6.82 -5.97 -0.53
C ILE A 185 8.14 -6.55 -1.03
N ILE A 186 8.07 -7.43 -2.03
CA ILE A 186 9.21 -8.24 -2.48
C ILE A 186 9.34 -8.13 -4.00
N ALA A 187 10.55 -7.82 -4.48
CA ALA A 187 10.90 -7.95 -5.89
C ALA A 187 11.40 -9.37 -6.16
N LEU A 188 10.72 -10.10 -7.01
CA LEU A 188 11.17 -11.43 -7.43
C LEU A 188 12.31 -11.29 -8.45
N GLY A 189 13.54 -11.24 -7.95
CA GLY A 189 14.76 -11.12 -8.74
C GLY A 189 15.15 -9.69 -9.10
N GLY A 190 16.13 -9.16 -8.40
CA GLY A 190 16.63 -7.80 -8.55
C GLY A 190 16.41 -6.94 -7.32
N THR A 191 16.58 -5.66 -7.50
CA THR A 191 16.39 -4.66 -6.44
C THR A 191 15.52 -3.51 -6.94
N TRP A 192 15.03 -2.71 -6.02
CA TRP A 192 14.21 -1.55 -6.31
C TRP A 192 14.52 -0.39 -5.39
N SER A 193 14.18 0.79 -5.84
CA SER A 193 14.31 2.04 -5.09
C SER A 193 13.05 2.86 -5.29
N GLY A 194 12.69 3.67 -4.32
CA GLY A 194 11.51 4.53 -4.40
C GLY A 194 10.81 4.70 -3.06
N GLN A 195 9.52 4.94 -3.13
CA GLN A 195 8.72 5.30 -1.97
C GLN A 195 7.53 4.36 -1.80
N ILE A 196 7.31 3.91 -0.56
CA ILE A 196 6.09 3.20 -0.15
C ILE A 196 5.46 3.97 1.00
N ASN A 197 4.21 4.34 0.84
CA ASN A 197 3.40 4.98 1.87
C ASN A 197 2.24 4.09 2.24
N ILE A 198 2.00 3.91 3.53
CA ILE A 198 0.91 3.11 4.06
C ILE A 198 0.03 3.99 4.92
N TYR A 199 -1.27 3.93 4.67
CA TYR A 199 -2.29 4.73 5.33
C TYR A 199 -3.34 3.84 5.96
N GLY A 200 -3.86 4.23 7.12
CA GLY A 200 -5.11 3.75 7.66
C GLY A 200 -6.27 4.48 7.02
N LEU A 201 -7.33 3.76 6.70
CA LEU A 201 -8.60 4.34 6.26
C LEU A 201 -9.45 4.61 7.51
N GLY A 202 -9.66 5.90 7.82
CA GLY A 202 -10.57 6.31 8.88
C GLY A 202 -12.03 5.95 8.52
N GLU A 203 -12.78 5.54 9.52
CA GLU A 203 -14.23 5.32 9.40
C GLU A 203 -15.01 6.62 9.48
#